data_d55b5d6866463a69fba734ca13a8d810
#
_entry.id   d55b5d6866463a69fba734ca13a8d810
#
_cell.length_a   1.000
_cell.length_b   1.000
_cell.length_c   1.000
_cell.angle_alpha   90.00
_cell.angle_beta   90.00
_cell.angle_gamma   90.00
#
_symmetry.space_group_name_H-M   'P 1'
#
loop_
_entity.id
_entity.type
_entity.pdbx_description
1 polymer ?
#
loop_
_entity_poly.entity_id
_entity_poly.type
_entity_poly.pdbx_seq_one_letter_code
_entity_poly.pdbx_strand_id
1 'polypeptide(L)'
;ASPMNETARDRSPQSLENEIIALTHRLKRLRPVLSPSMDGLTPMEAHALVLLFCADEKQCSVKPSDIAHRLRVSPSAVSQFLRGLERKGFIVRTRAEGDLRSVCIGLTEKGQSLSSQLRRERSRQFMDMVESVGIDNINQLVAILEKICDYAEGSDSFVPVSRECNIPGRGVPCA
;
A
#
# COMPACT_ATOMS: atom_id res chain seq x y z
N ALA A 1 8.47 -33.31 -12.50
CA ALA A 1 9.49 -33.39 -11.44
C ALA A 1 10.26 -32.08 -11.46
N SER A 2 9.90 -31.13 -10.60
CA SER A 2 10.57 -29.81 -10.50
C SER A 2 11.72 -29.91 -9.51
N PRO A 3 12.90 -29.38 -9.82
CA PRO A 3 14.05 -29.39 -8.92
C PRO A 3 13.97 -28.18 -7.97
N MET A 4 13.14 -28.25 -6.96
CA MET A 4 13.05 -27.21 -5.93
C MET A 4 13.18 -27.84 -4.54
N ASN A 5 14.30 -28.44 -4.21
CA ASN A 5 14.59 -28.77 -2.81
C ASN A 5 16.04 -29.14 -2.50
N GLU A 6 17.03 -28.50 -3.13
CA GLU A 6 18.42 -28.85 -2.86
C GLU A 6 19.28 -27.76 -2.23
N THR A 7 18.72 -26.57 -1.96
CA THR A 7 19.45 -25.41 -1.42
C THR A 7 19.12 -25.05 0.03
N ALA A 8 18.43 -25.92 0.76
CA ALA A 8 18.14 -25.67 2.20
C ALA A 8 19.27 -26.19 3.13
N ARG A 9 20.49 -26.32 2.62
CA ARG A 9 21.63 -26.81 3.41
C ARG A 9 22.36 -25.65 4.08
N ASP A 10 22.31 -25.65 5.41
CA ASP A 10 23.26 -25.03 6.34
C ASP A 10 23.63 -23.55 6.06
N ARG A 11 22.59 -22.70 5.93
CA ARG A 11 22.78 -21.25 5.86
C ARG A 11 22.97 -20.70 7.27
N SER A 12 24.13 -20.11 7.54
CA SER A 12 24.33 -19.40 8.81
C SER A 12 23.29 -18.26 8.96
N PRO A 13 22.90 -17.91 10.20
CA PRO A 13 21.98 -16.78 10.43
C PRO A 13 22.42 -15.49 9.73
N GLN A 14 23.72 -15.22 9.69
CA GLN A 14 24.32 -14.08 8.99
C GLN A 14 24.07 -14.12 7.47
N SER A 15 24.17 -15.29 6.86
CA SER A 15 23.90 -15.48 5.42
C SER A 15 22.43 -15.22 5.10
N LEU A 16 21.51 -15.70 5.95
CA LEU A 16 20.07 -15.46 5.82
C LEU A 16 19.72 -13.99 5.98
N GLU A 17 20.32 -13.30 6.94
CA GLU A 17 20.12 -11.86 7.15
C GLU A 17 20.48 -11.07 5.87
N ASN A 18 21.67 -11.30 5.32
CA ASN A 18 22.12 -10.61 4.10
C ASN A 18 21.21 -10.91 2.91
N GLU A 19 20.72 -12.14 2.76
CA GLU A 19 19.81 -12.54 1.69
C GLU A 19 18.45 -11.87 1.84
N ILE A 20 17.88 -11.81 3.04
CA ILE A 20 16.62 -11.11 3.33
C ILE A 20 16.75 -9.62 3.02
N ILE A 21 17.84 -8.98 3.44
CA ILE A 21 18.11 -7.56 3.14
C ILE A 21 18.15 -7.34 1.62
N ALA A 22 18.92 -8.16 0.89
CA ALA A 22 19.06 -8.06 -0.56
C ALA A 22 17.71 -8.26 -1.28
N LEU A 23 16.91 -9.24 -0.89
CA LEU A 23 15.58 -9.50 -1.43
C LEU A 23 14.60 -8.35 -1.11
N THR A 24 14.65 -7.82 0.10
CA THR A 24 13.84 -6.67 0.49
C THR A 24 14.15 -5.44 -0.37
N HIS A 25 15.44 -5.16 -0.63
CA HIS A 25 15.86 -4.09 -1.54
C HIS A 25 15.41 -4.33 -2.98
N ARG A 26 15.47 -5.58 -3.44
CA ARG A 26 14.98 -5.97 -4.77
C ARG A 26 13.47 -5.77 -4.89
N LEU A 27 12.68 -6.22 -3.90
CA LEU A 27 11.23 -6.02 -3.85
C LEU A 27 10.85 -4.53 -3.84
N LYS A 28 11.57 -3.68 -3.09
CA LYS A 28 11.35 -2.24 -3.12
C LYS A 28 11.54 -1.63 -4.51
N ARG A 29 12.50 -2.11 -5.30
CA ARG A 29 12.70 -1.68 -6.69
C ARG A 29 11.61 -2.16 -7.64
N LEU A 30 10.98 -3.30 -7.36
CA LEU A 30 9.89 -3.84 -8.18
C LEU A 30 8.53 -3.18 -7.88
N ARG A 31 8.37 -2.45 -6.77
CA ARG A 31 7.13 -1.75 -6.42
C ARG A 31 6.59 -0.84 -7.53
N PRO A 32 7.39 -0.06 -8.28
CA PRO A 32 6.88 0.70 -9.41
C PRO A 32 6.32 -0.15 -10.53
N VAL A 33 6.84 -1.38 -10.71
CA VAL A 33 6.35 -2.34 -11.73
C VAL A 33 5.01 -2.94 -11.32
N LEU A 34 4.76 -3.07 -10.02
CA LEU A 34 3.48 -3.55 -9.45
C LEU A 34 2.45 -2.42 -9.27
N SER A 35 2.83 -1.18 -9.56
CA SER A 35 1.92 -0.04 -9.56
C SER A 35 1.54 0.27 -10.99
N PRO A 36 0.26 0.16 -11.38
CA PRO A 36 -0.14 0.46 -12.75
C PRO A 36 0.28 1.88 -13.12
N SER A 37 1.11 1.99 -14.13
CA SER A 37 1.48 3.25 -14.75
C SER A 37 0.36 3.63 -15.72
N MET A 38 -0.38 4.67 -15.41
CA MET A 38 -1.28 5.29 -16.37
C MET A 38 -0.67 6.61 -16.83
N ASP A 39 -0.77 6.88 -18.12
CA ASP A 39 -0.21 8.09 -18.75
C ASP A 39 -0.63 9.37 -17.99
N GLY A 40 0.36 10.11 -17.55
CA GLY A 40 0.18 11.36 -16.84
C GLY A 40 -0.01 11.28 -15.32
N LEU A 41 0.07 10.08 -14.70
CA LEU A 41 0.09 9.92 -13.24
C LEU A 41 1.47 9.50 -12.73
N THR A 42 1.90 10.11 -11.65
CA THR A 42 3.04 9.59 -10.89
C THR A 42 2.60 8.36 -10.07
N PRO A 43 3.51 7.44 -9.71
CA PRO A 43 3.17 6.30 -8.84
C PRO A 43 2.52 6.71 -7.53
N MET A 44 2.91 7.86 -6.97
CA MET A 44 2.34 8.39 -5.73
C MET A 44 0.90 8.89 -5.92
N GLU A 45 0.61 9.56 -7.03
CA GLU A 45 -0.75 9.97 -7.40
C GLU A 45 -1.66 8.76 -7.59
N ALA A 46 -1.19 7.71 -8.27
CA ALA A 46 -1.93 6.47 -8.45
C ALA A 46 -2.24 5.79 -7.10
N HIS A 47 -1.25 5.69 -6.20
CA HIS A 47 -1.47 5.17 -4.85
C HIS A 47 -2.49 5.97 -4.06
N ALA A 48 -2.40 7.32 -4.12
CA ALA A 48 -3.34 8.19 -3.42
C ALA A 48 -4.78 8.00 -3.95
N LEU A 49 -4.96 7.87 -5.27
CA LEU A 49 -6.28 7.62 -5.86
C LEU A 49 -6.88 6.29 -5.41
N VAL A 50 -6.10 5.20 -5.39
CA VAL A 50 -6.58 3.89 -4.91
C VAL A 50 -6.93 3.96 -3.41
N LEU A 51 -6.14 4.66 -2.61
CA LEU A 51 -6.41 4.86 -1.19
C LEU A 51 -7.73 5.61 -0.97
N LEU A 52 -7.95 6.70 -1.71
CA LEU A 52 -9.18 7.48 -1.66
C LEU A 52 -10.39 6.65 -2.11
N PHE A 53 -10.26 5.84 -3.15
CA PHE A 53 -11.31 4.96 -3.62
C PHE A 53 -11.73 3.93 -2.56
N CYS A 54 -10.76 3.29 -1.90
CA CYS A 54 -11.04 2.34 -0.83
C CYS A 54 -11.70 3.00 0.40
N ALA A 55 -11.40 4.28 0.65
CA ALA A 55 -12.03 5.03 1.72
C ALA A 55 -13.46 5.44 1.36
N ASP A 56 -13.69 5.83 0.12
CA ASP A 56 -15.01 6.19 -0.42
C ASP A 56 -15.97 5.00 -0.36
N GLU A 57 -15.53 3.79 -0.77
CA GLU A 57 -16.30 2.56 -0.62
C GLU A 57 -16.71 2.27 0.84
N LYS A 58 -15.93 2.72 1.80
CA LYS A 58 -16.19 2.56 3.25
C LYS A 58 -16.90 3.77 3.86
N GLN A 59 -17.29 4.75 3.06
CA GLN A 59 -17.88 6.02 3.49
C GLN A 59 -17.02 6.75 4.54
N CYS A 60 -15.70 6.61 4.45
CA CYS A 60 -14.74 7.25 5.35
C CYS A 60 -14.24 8.57 4.76
N SER A 61 -14.35 9.62 5.54
CA SER A 61 -13.74 10.92 5.21
C SER A 61 -12.23 10.85 5.34
N VAL A 62 -11.48 11.30 4.33
CA VAL A 62 -10.02 11.26 4.30
C VAL A 62 -9.44 12.66 4.36
N LYS A 63 -8.56 12.90 5.34
CA LYS A 63 -7.80 14.15 5.48
C LYS A 63 -6.42 14.00 4.85
N PRO A 64 -5.78 15.11 4.43
CA PRO A 64 -4.39 15.06 3.93
C PRO A 64 -3.40 14.42 4.91
N SER A 65 -3.60 14.59 6.23
CA SER A 65 -2.80 13.93 7.28
C SER A 65 -2.87 12.40 7.22
N ASP A 66 -4.07 11.86 6.95
CA ASP A 66 -4.28 10.41 6.86
C ASP A 66 -3.54 9.82 5.65
N ILE A 67 -3.52 10.57 4.55
CA ILE A 67 -2.77 10.22 3.35
C ILE A 67 -1.26 10.25 3.64
N ALA A 68 -0.76 11.29 4.31
CA ALA A 68 0.64 11.42 4.69
C ALA A 68 1.10 10.23 5.52
N HIS A 69 0.32 9.86 6.52
CA HIS A 69 0.60 8.74 7.39
C HIS A 69 0.58 7.40 6.64
N ARG A 70 -0.47 7.13 5.85
CA ARG A 70 -0.60 5.86 5.11
C ARG A 70 0.45 5.66 4.05
N LEU A 71 0.80 6.72 3.31
CA LEU A 71 1.80 6.65 2.25
C LEU A 71 3.24 6.84 2.78
N ARG A 72 3.39 7.16 4.08
CA ARG A 72 4.69 7.44 4.73
C ARG A 72 5.48 8.53 4.00
N VAL A 73 4.81 9.62 3.71
CA VAL A 73 5.39 10.78 3.03
C VAL A 73 5.18 12.05 3.85
N SER A 74 5.99 13.08 3.56
CA SER A 74 5.84 14.37 4.24
C SER A 74 4.54 15.09 3.87
N PRO A 75 3.98 15.92 4.76
CA PRO A 75 2.81 16.75 4.45
C PRO A 75 2.99 17.65 3.22
N SER A 76 4.22 18.11 2.97
CA SER A 76 4.57 18.89 1.79
C SER A 76 4.45 18.08 0.49
N ALA A 77 4.92 16.82 0.49
CA ALA A 77 4.77 15.91 -0.63
C ALA A 77 3.28 15.61 -0.90
N VAL A 78 2.48 15.36 0.15
CA VAL A 78 1.01 15.19 0.02
C VAL A 78 0.39 16.41 -0.63
N SER A 79 0.72 17.61 -0.16
CA SER A 79 0.18 18.84 -0.73
C SER A 79 0.55 19.03 -2.20
N GLN A 80 1.72 18.54 -2.62
CA GLN A 80 2.19 18.61 -4.00
C GLN A 80 1.38 17.69 -4.92
N PHE A 81 1.28 16.38 -4.60
CA PHE A 81 0.57 15.47 -5.48
C PHE A 81 -0.95 15.66 -5.42
N LEU A 82 -1.53 16.06 -4.29
CA LEU A 82 -2.95 16.41 -4.24
C LEU A 82 -3.29 17.61 -5.14
N ARG A 83 -2.44 18.65 -5.19
CA ARG A 83 -2.60 19.74 -6.16
C ARG A 83 -2.50 19.24 -7.61
N GLY A 84 -1.64 18.27 -7.87
CA GLY A 84 -1.54 17.62 -9.18
C GLY A 84 -2.84 16.91 -9.57
N LEU A 85 -3.38 16.09 -8.67
CA LEU A 85 -4.64 15.36 -8.88
C LEU A 85 -5.84 16.29 -9.03
N GLU A 86 -5.89 17.36 -8.25
CA GLU A 86 -6.94 18.38 -8.32
C GLU A 86 -6.94 19.11 -9.67
N ARG A 87 -5.76 19.56 -10.16
CA ARG A 87 -5.62 20.15 -11.50
C ARG A 87 -6.02 19.21 -12.63
N LYS A 88 -5.76 17.90 -12.47
CA LYS A 88 -6.17 16.87 -13.43
C LYS A 88 -7.66 16.52 -13.33
N GLY A 89 -8.36 17.08 -12.34
CA GLY A 89 -9.79 16.89 -12.11
C GLY A 89 -10.16 15.53 -11.54
N PHE A 90 -9.26 14.86 -10.83
CA PHE A 90 -9.51 13.55 -10.23
C PHE A 90 -10.01 13.62 -8.79
N ILE A 91 -9.71 14.72 -8.09
CA ILE A 91 -10.15 14.94 -6.71
C ILE A 91 -10.76 16.33 -6.54
N VAL A 92 -11.55 16.46 -5.48
CA VAL A 92 -12.07 17.74 -4.97
C VAL A 92 -11.70 17.85 -3.49
N ARG A 93 -11.54 19.10 -3.03
CA ARG A 93 -11.40 19.41 -1.61
C ARG A 93 -12.72 19.94 -1.11
N THR A 94 -13.23 19.34 -0.06
CA THR A 94 -14.45 19.78 0.62
C THR A 94 -14.12 20.11 2.07
N ARG A 95 -14.94 20.97 2.68
CA ARG A 95 -14.85 21.19 4.13
C ARG A 95 -15.61 20.09 4.84
N ALA A 96 -15.08 19.63 5.97
CA ALA A 96 -15.78 18.64 6.77
C ALA A 96 -17.06 19.25 7.35
N GLU A 97 -18.14 18.47 7.37
CA GLU A 97 -19.36 18.87 8.05
C GLU A 97 -19.07 19.06 9.55
N GLY A 98 -19.42 20.24 10.06
CA GLY A 98 -19.22 20.58 11.48
C GLY A 98 -17.85 21.13 11.87
N ASP A 99 -16.83 21.06 11.01
CA ASP A 99 -15.50 21.64 11.26
C ASP A 99 -14.97 22.39 10.03
N LEU A 100 -15.21 23.68 9.99
CA LEU A 100 -14.79 24.57 8.90
C LEU A 100 -13.27 24.66 8.70
N ARG A 101 -12.47 24.14 9.67
CA ARG A 101 -11.00 24.13 9.61
C ARG A 101 -10.47 22.84 9.01
N SER A 102 -11.26 21.77 8.98
CA SER A 102 -10.86 20.48 8.42
C SER A 102 -11.19 20.39 6.93
N VAL A 103 -10.20 20.07 6.13
CA VAL A 103 -10.32 19.77 4.70
C VAL A 103 -10.35 18.28 4.49
N CYS A 104 -11.38 17.79 3.79
CA CYS A 104 -11.50 16.41 3.34
C CYS A 104 -11.24 16.31 1.85
N ILE A 105 -10.72 15.19 1.43
CA ILE A 105 -10.43 14.90 0.03
C ILE A 105 -11.46 13.89 -0.47
N GLY A 106 -12.19 14.25 -1.51
CA GLY A 106 -13.13 13.37 -2.21
C GLY A 106 -12.68 13.09 -3.65
N LEU A 107 -13.17 11.99 -4.21
CA LEU A 107 -12.98 11.68 -5.62
C LEU A 107 -14.06 12.37 -6.46
N THR A 108 -13.69 12.82 -7.65
CA THR A 108 -14.67 13.16 -8.71
C THR A 108 -15.13 11.87 -9.41
N GLU A 109 -16.18 11.93 -10.22
CA GLU A 109 -16.58 10.79 -11.08
C GLU A 109 -15.42 10.28 -11.95
N LYS A 110 -14.64 11.21 -12.50
CA LYS A 110 -13.42 10.89 -13.25
C LYS A 110 -12.39 10.19 -12.38
N GLY A 111 -12.22 10.66 -11.13
CA GLY A 111 -11.33 10.05 -10.15
C GLY A 111 -11.78 8.65 -9.73
N GLN A 112 -13.07 8.44 -9.50
CA GLN A 112 -13.67 7.14 -9.18
C GLN A 112 -13.47 6.14 -10.32
N SER A 113 -13.77 6.53 -11.55
CA SER A 113 -13.57 5.69 -12.73
C SER A 113 -12.13 5.26 -12.88
N LEU A 114 -11.18 6.20 -12.81
CA LEU A 114 -9.76 5.91 -12.92
C LEU A 114 -9.26 5.03 -11.75
N SER A 115 -9.67 5.33 -10.53
CA SER A 115 -9.27 4.56 -9.34
C SER A 115 -9.74 3.11 -9.41
N SER A 116 -10.98 2.89 -9.90
CA SER A 116 -11.51 1.55 -10.09
C SER A 116 -10.73 0.76 -11.16
N GLN A 117 -10.27 1.42 -12.22
CA GLN A 117 -9.42 0.80 -13.25
C GLN A 117 -8.04 0.44 -12.69
N LEU A 118 -7.41 1.36 -11.95
CA LEU A 118 -6.12 1.13 -11.28
C LEU A 118 -6.20 -0.06 -10.32
N ARG A 119 -7.29 -0.16 -9.55
CA ARG A 119 -7.51 -1.28 -8.62
C ARG A 119 -7.67 -2.60 -9.35
N ARG A 120 -8.48 -2.64 -10.42
CA ARG A 120 -8.65 -3.86 -11.24
C ARG A 120 -7.33 -4.32 -11.85
N GLU A 121 -6.55 -3.39 -12.40
CA GLU A 121 -5.25 -3.72 -12.99
C GLU A 121 -4.27 -4.26 -11.94
N ARG A 122 -4.22 -3.65 -10.75
CA ARG A 122 -3.41 -4.15 -9.65
C ARG A 122 -3.85 -5.56 -9.20
N SER A 123 -5.16 -5.79 -9.10
CA SER A 123 -5.68 -7.12 -8.74
C SER A 123 -5.33 -8.16 -9.80
N ARG A 124 -5.42 -7.81 -11.08
CA ARG A 124 -5.02 -8.69 -12.19
C ARG A 124 -3.55 -9.08 -12.09
N GLN A 125 -2.66 -8.09 -11.94
CA GLN A 125 -1.21 -8.33 -11.77
C GLN A 125 -0.90 -9.19 -10.54
N PHE A 126 -1.64 -9.00 -9.44
CA PHE A 126 -1.50 -9.83 -8.26
C PHE A 126 -1.94 -11.27 -8.53
N MET A 127 -3.05 -11.48 -9.23
CA MET A 127 -3.51 -12.82 -9.61
C MET A 127 -2.52 -13.53 -10.55
N ASP A 128 -1.98 -12.83 -11.54
CA ASP A 128 -0.92 -13.35 -12.44
C ASP A 128 0.31 -13.81 -11.63
N MET A 129 0.67 -13.03 -10.59
CA MET A 129 1.76 -13.41 -9.67
C MET A 129 1.38 -14.65 -8.85
N VAL A 130 0.15 -14.74 -8.31
CA VAL A 130 -0.33 -15.89 -7.56
C VAL A 130 -0.32 -17.16 -8.42
N GLU A 131 -0.74 -17.08 -9.68
CA GLU A 131 -0.65 -18.20 -10.62
C GLU A 131 0.79 -18.65 -10.85
N SER A 132 1.72 -17.69 -11.01
CA SER A 132 3.13 -17.99 -11.26
C SER A 132 3.84 -18.60 -10.06
N VAL A 133 3.56 -18.09 -8.86
CA VAL A 133 4.22 -18.50 -7.60
C VAL A 133 3.53 -19.72 -6.97
N GLY A 134 2.24 -19.87 -7.18
CA GLY A 134 1.38 -20.88 -6.56
C GLY A 134 0.74 -20.39 -5.25
N ILE A 135 -0.55 -20.66 -5.10
CA ILE A 135 -1.35 -20.19 -3.95
C ILE A 135 -0.81 -20.70 -2.61
N ASP A 136 -0.29 -21.93 -2.56
CA ASP A 136 0.24 -22.51 -1.32
C ASP A 136 1.50 -21.78 -0.85
N ASN A 137 2.37 -21.39 -1.78
CA ASN A 137 3.55 -20.59 -1.48
C ASN A 137 3.18 -19.19 -0.98
N ILE A 138 2.14 -18.58 -1.55
CA ILE A 138 1.64 -17.29 -1.10
C ILE A 138 1.04 -17.40 0.31
N ASN A 139 0.27 -18.44 0.60
CA ASN A 139 -0.27 -18.70 1.94
C ASN A 139 0.85 -18.92 2.97
N GLN A 140 1.90 -19.66 2.62
CA GLN A 140 3.07 -19.82 3.47
C GLN A 140 3.78 -18.49 3.73
N LEU A 141 3.95 -17.67 2.69
CA LEU A 141 4.54 -16.34 2.83
C LEU A 141 3.73 -15.46 3.79
N VAL A 142 2.40 -15.45 3.66
CA VAL A 142 1.51 -14.70 4.57
C VAL A 142 1.72 -15.16 6.02
N ALA A 143 1.66 -16.47 6.28
CA ALA A 143 1.87 -17.03 7.62
C ALA A 143 3.25 -16.70 8.22
N ILE A 144 4.30 -16.66 7.39
CA ILE A 144 5.65 -16.26 7.81
C ILE A 144 5.69 -14.77 8.15
N LEU A 145 5.11 -13.93 7.30
CA LEU A 145 5.05 -12.48 7.52
C LEU A 145 4.26 -12.14 8.79
N GLU A 146 3.15 -12.82 9.07
CA GLU A 146 2.38 -12.67 10.32
C GLU A 146 3.26 -12.95 11.54
N LYS A 147 3.98 -14.07 11.56
CA LYS A 147 4.92 -14.41 12.65
C LYS A 147 6.01 -13.34 12.86
N ILE A 148 6.52 -12.76 11.76
CA ILE A 148 7.53 -11.69 11.84
C ILE A 148 6.90 -10.43 12.44
N CYS A 149 5.68 -10.08 12.04
CA CYS A 149 4.95 -8.94 12.58
C CYS A 149 4.66 -9.12 14.08
N ASP A 150 4.16 -10.28 14.48
CA ASP A 150 3.87 -10.59 15.89
C ASP A 150 5.14 -10.50 16.75
N TYR A 151 6.25 -11.05 16.28
CA TYR A 151 7.55 -10.93 16.96
C TYR A 151 7.99 -9.48 17.09
N ALA A 152 7.91 -8.70 16.02
CA ALA A 152 8.28 -7.29 16.02
C ALA A 152 7.38 -6.46 16.95
N GLU A 153 6.08 -6.78 17.02
CA GLU A 153 5.11 -6.11 17.88
C GLU A 153 5.26 -6.48 19.37
N GLY A 154 5.73 -7.68 19.68
CA GLY A 154 5.98 -8.17 21.03
C GLY A 154 7.37 -7.81 21.59
N SER A 155 8.28 -7.28 20.76
CA SER A 155 9.64 -6.95 21.18
C SER A 155 9.77 -5.50 21.62
N ASP A 156 10.19 -5.27 22.87
CA ASP A 156 10.48 -3.92 23.44
C ASP A 156 11.58 -3.17 22.67
N SER A 157 12.37 -3.88 21.86
CA SER A 157 13.43 -3.30 21.03
C SER A 157 12.93 -2.73 19.71
N PHE A 158 11.68 -3.01 19.32
CA PHE A 158 11.06 -2.48 18.11
C PHE A 158 10.30 -1.20 18.46
N VAL A 159 10.86 -0.05 18.10
CA VAL A 159 10.14 1.23 18.16
C VAL A 159 9.10 1.22 17.04
N PRO A 160 7.81 0.99 17.34
CA PRO A 160 6.78 1.03 16.32
C PRO A 160 6.73 2.45 15.77
N VAL A 161 6.91 2.61 14.46
CA VAL A 161 6.59 3.87 13.79
C VAL A 161 5.09 4.08 13.99
N SER A 162 4.78 4.83 15.06
CA SER A 162 3.46 5.30 15.56
C SER A 162 2.26 4.45 15.14
N ARG A 163 1.74 3.70 16.13
CA ARG A 163 0.53 2.86 16.04
C ARG A 163 -0.80 3.63 15.99
N GLU A 164 -0.83 4.91 15.69
CA GLU A 164 -2.08 5.67 15.70
C GLU A 164 -2.60 5.96 14.31
N CYS A 165 -3.19 4.94 13.68
CA CYS A 165 -4.29 5.14 12.76
C CYS A 165 -5.49 4.34 13.27
N ASN A 166 -6.19 4.91 14.25
CA ASN A 166 -7.50 4.44 14.65
C ASN A 166 -8.52 4.89 13.59
N ILE A 167 -8.58 4.15 12.48
CA ILE A 167 -9.73 4.23 11.59
C ILE A 167 -10.70 3.20 12.15
N PRO A 168 -11.93 3.60 12.57
CA PRO A 168 -12.94 2.65 12.97
C PRO A 168 -13.24 1.71 11.81
N GLY A 169 -12.95 0.44 11.96
CA GLY A 169 -13.10 -0.59 10.92
C GLY A 169 -11.87 -1.46 10.77
N ARG A 170 -11.38 -2.06 11.87
CA ARG A 170 -10.49 -3.21 11.76
C ARG A 170 -11.28 -4.35 11.12
N GLY A 171 -10.78 -4.82 10.03
CA GLY A 171 -11.21 -6.05 9.44
C GLY A 171 -11.33 -5.92 7.92
N VAL A 172 -10.33 -6.26 7.28
CA VAL A 172 -10.03 -6.63 5.89
C VAL A 172 -8.92 -5.75 5.33
N PRO A 173 -7.74 -6.32 5.00
CA PRO A 173 -6.75 -5.62 4.20
C PRO A 173 -7.38 -5.23 2.87
N CYS A 174 -7.12 -4.02 2.39
CA CYS A 174 -7.38 -3.70 0.99
C CYS A 174 -6.53 -4.65 0.15
N ALA A 175 -7.15 -5.72 -0.32
CA ALA A 175 -6.58 -6.59 -1.33
C ALA A 175 -6.44 -5.82 -2.65
#